data_dcf287a5798d665b96ccb2ca601c02ad
#
_entry.id   dcf287a5798d665b96ccb2ca601c02ad
#
_cell.length_a   1.000
_cell.length_b   1.000
_cell.length_c   1.000
_cell.angle_alpha   90.00
_cell.angle_beta   90.00
_cell.angle_gamma   90.00
#
_symmetry.space_group_name_H-M   'P 1'
#
loop_
_entity.id
_entity.type
_entity.pdbx_description
1 polymer ?
#
loop_
_entity_poly.entity_id
_entity_poly.type
_entity_poly.pdbx_seq_one_letter_code
_entity_poly.pdbx_strand_id
1 'polypeptide(L)'
;GIGASFDPDLMRECCAMAAKEAAAGGVQVTFGPMVDLVRDARWGRVMETTGEDPYLNCRFAKAQVEGFQGGLENGKIAACVKHYAAYGGAEAGRDYNTVDMSERQLREYYLPAYKAAVDAGVKMVMTSFNILDGVPASSNKKLVDGILRKEWGFDGVVISDYNAFGEMLTHGVAEDGKQAAYLAMNAGNDVEMMSVTYLKNMEKLVDEGRISMRQIDGAVMRLLKLKQELGMFENPYREADAERAAEIELCAAHRDTARRAAEQSAVLLKNDGVLPF
;
A
#
# COMPACT_ATOMS: atom_id res chain seq x y z
N GLY A 1 5.38 -2.97 -15.80
CA GLY A 1 5.36 -3.83 -17.01
C GLY A 1 4.25 -4.87 -16.97
N ILE A 2 4.10 -5.63 -15.88
CA ILE A 2 3.14 -6.77 -15.85
C ILE A 2 1.67 -6.37 -16.08
N GLY A 3 1.28 -5.12 -15.83
CA GLY A 3 -0.05 -4.62 -16.18
C GLY A 3 -0.38 -4.78 -17.67
N ALA A 4 0.62 -4.72 -18.54
CA ALA A 4 0.47 -4.91 -19.99
C ALA A 4 0.18 -6.36 -20.39
N SER A 5 0.34 -7.33 -19.50
CA SER A 5 -0.03 -8.73 -19.76
C SER A 5 -1.54 -8.96 -19.75
N PHE A 6 -2.32 -8.10 -19.10
CA PHE A 6 -3.74 -8.29 -18.83
C PHE A 6 -4.06 -9.62 -18.10
N ASP A 7 -3.08 -10.20 -17.40
CA ASP A 7 -3.16 -11.52 -16.75
C ASP A 7 -3.06 -11.41 -15.23
N PRO A 8 -4.20 -11.29 -14.49
CA PRO A 8 -4.21 -11.26 -13.04
C PRO A 8 -3.71 -12.57 -12.39
N ASP A 9 -3.85 -13.72 -13.06
CA ASP A 9 -3.39 -15.00 -12.51
C ASP A 9 -1.87 -15.08 -12.52
N LEU A 10 -1.23 -14.63 -13.59
CA LEU A 10 0.22 -14.47 -13.65
C LEU A 10 0.73 -13.47 -12.59
N MET A 11 0.01 -12.35 -12.39
CA MET A 11 0.34 -11.40 -11.33
C MET A 11 0.29 -12.07 -9.95
N ARG A 12 -0.76 -12.85 -9.66
CA ARG A 12 -0.88 -13.58 -8.40
C ARG A 12 0.29 -14.55 -8.20
N GLU A 13 0.68 -15.27 -9.24
CA GLU A 13 1.83 -16.18 -9.22
C GLU A 13 3.15 -15.45 -8.93
N CYS A 14 3.40 -14.32 -9.61
CA CYS A 14 4.57 -13.48 -9.35
C CYS A 14 4.63 -12.98 -7.90
N CYS A 15 3.50 -12.53 -7.36
CA CYS A 15 3.44 -12.08 -5.97
C CYS A 15 3.62 -13.22 -4.96
N ALA A 16 3.09 -14.41 -5.28
CA ALA A 16 3.28 -15.61 -4.44
C ALA A 16 4.75 -16.07 -4.43
N MET A 17 5.43 -15.98 -5.56
CA MET A 17 6.87 -16.22 -5.67
C MET A 17 7.66 -15.24 -4.81
N ALA A 18 7.40 -13.93 -4.98
CA ALA A 18 8.07 -12.89 -4.20
C ALA A 18 7.82 -13.03 -2.70
N ALA A 19 6.60 -13.42 -2.29
CA ALA A 19 6.28 -13.67 -0.90
C ALA A 19 7.10 -14.81 -0.29
N LYS A 20 7.28 -15.91 -1.03
CA LYS A 20 8.10 -17.07 -0.58
C LYS A 20 9.56 -16.66 -0.34
N GLU A 21 10.14 -15.93 -1.28
CA GLU A 21 11.52 -15.45 -1.14
C GLU A 21 11.66 -14.48 0.04
N ALA A 22 10.72 -13.53 0.17
CA ALA A 22 10.70 -12.57 1.26
C ALA A 22 10.52 -13.25 2.63
N ALA A 23 9.60 -14.22 2.74
CA ALA A 23 9.37 -14.97 3.98
C ALA A 23 10.61 -15.75 4.41
N ALA A 24 11.29 -16.42 3.48
CA ALA A 24 12.54 -17.11 3.77
C ALA A 24 13.67 -16.15 4.19
N GLY A 25 13.67 -14.92 3.67
CA GLY A 25 14.56 -13.84 4.10
C GLY A 25 14.15 -13.19 5.43
N GLY A 26 13.06 -13.63 6.08
CA GLY A 26 12.59 -13.11 7.37
C GLY A 26 11.71 -11.86 7.28
N VAL A 27 11.24 -11.50 6.08
CA VAL A 27 10.30 -10.38 5.88
C VAL A 27 8.89 -10.84 6.22
N GLN A 28 8.17 -10.07 7.03
CA GLN A 28 6.80 -10.38 7.48
C GLN A 28 5.72 -9.54 6.79
N VAL A 29 6.08 -8.38 6.27
CA VAL A 29 5.18 -7.43 5.62
C VAL A 29 5.82 -6.91 4.34
N THR A 30 5.07 -6.80 3.25
CA THR A 30 5.50 -6.07 2.05
C THR A 30 4.69 -4.79 1.90
N PHE A 31 5.33 -3.70 1.44
CA PHE A 31 4.65 -2.46 1.06
C PHE A 31 4.15 -2.55 -0.40
N GLY A 32 3.31 -3.52 -0.62
CA GLY A 32 2.59 -3.81 -1.85
C GLY A 32 1.26 -4.51 -1.56
N PRO A 33 0.30 -4.44 -2.45
CA PRO A 33 0.36 -3.88 -3.81
C PRO A 33 0.34 -2.36 -3.88
N MET A 34 0.99 -1.81 -4.93
CA MET A 34 0.80 -0.44 -5.37
C MET A 34 -0.35 -0.42 -6.39
N VAL A 35 -1.43 0.29 -6.06
CA VAL A 35 -2.67 0.30 -6.85
C VAL A 35 -3.08 1.70 -7.28
N ASP A 36 -2.16 2.64 -7.29
CA ASP A 36 -2.43 3.99 -7.78
C ASP A 36 -2.83 3.94 -9.26
N LEU A 37 -3.99 4.53 -9.56
CA LEU A 37 -4.46 4.67 -10.93
C LEU A 37 -3.74 5.86 -11.57
N VAL A 38 -3.04 5.64 -12.67
CA VAL A 38 -2.37 6.72 -13.39
C VAL A 38 -3.26 7.26 -14.50
N ARG A 39 -3.31 8.60 -14.62
CA ARG A 39 -4.01 9.30 -15.71
C ARG A 39 -3.08 10.22 -16.48
N ASP A 40 -1.96 10.60 -15.91
CA ASP A 40 -0.93 11.42 -16.53
C ASP A 40 0.37 10.63 -16.66
N ALA A 41 0.75 10.27 -17.88
CA ALA A 41 1.95 9.48 -18.14
C ALA A 41 3.28 10.19 -17.78
N ARG A 42 3.23 11.49 -17.45
CA ARG A 42 4.40 12.25 -16.99
C ARG A 42 4.74 11.97 -15.53
N TRP A 43 3.82 11.37 -14.75
CA TRP A 43 4.09 11.04 -13.37
C TRP A 43 5.24 10.03 -13.26
N GLY A 44 6.25 10.34 -12.44
CA GLY A 44 7.49 9.56 -12.34
C GLY A 44 7.31 8.13 -11.84
N ARG A 45 6.18 7.84 -11.17
CA ARG A 45 5.86 6.50 -10.64
C ARG A 45 4.92 5.69 -11.53
N VAL A 46 4.67 6.12 -12.76
CA VAL A 46 3.80 5.41 -13.71
C VAL A 46 4.22 3.94 -13.90
N MET A 47 5.52 3.64 -13.85
CA MET A 47 6.04 2.29 -14.01
C MET A 47 5.63 1.31 -12.90
N GLU A 48 5.31 1.82 -11.71
CA GLU A 48 4.87 1.00 -10.58
C GLU A 48 3.39 0.60 -10.72
N THR A 49 2.62 1.29 -11.56
CA THR A 49 1.17 1.10 -11.69
C THR A 49 0.81 -0.06 -12.60
N THR A 50 -0.45 -0.50 -12.52
CA THR A 50 -1.05 -1.44 -13.46
C THR A 50 -1.77 -0.75 -14.61
N GLY A 51 -1.74 0.58 -14.69
CA GLY A 51 -2.26 1.38 -15.79
C GLY A 51 -3.38 2.33 -15.40
N GLU A 52 -4.23 2.66 -16.39
CA GLU A 52 -5.26 3.69 -16.27
C GLU A 52 -6.70 3.14 -16.17
N ASP A 53 -6.88 1.83 -16.32
CA ASP A 53 -8.19 1.17 -16.26
C ASP A 53 -8.54 0.78 -14.82
N PRO A 54 -9.60 1.36 -14.20
CA PRO A 54 -9.94 1.07 -12.82
C PRO A 54 -10.43 -0.37 -12.61
N TYR A 55 -11.09 -0.98 -13.58
CA TYR A 55 -11.55 -2.37 -13.45
C TYR A 55 -10.37 -3.35 -13.47
N LEU A 56 -9.46 -3.20 -14.42
CA LEU A 56 -8.26 -4.03 -14.51
C LEU A 56 -7.41 -3.86 -13.24
N ASN A 57 -7.28 -2.61 -12.76
CA ASN A 57 -6.56 -2.33 -11.52
C ASN A 57 -7.19 -3.05 -10.31
N CYS A 58 -8.53 -3.13 -10.21
CA CYS A 58 -9.20 -3.93 -9.17
C CYS A 58 -8.86 -5.42 -9.27
N ARG A 59 -8.81 -5.97 -10.48
CA ARG A 59 -8.45 -7.38 -10.70
C ARG A 59 -7.02 -7.66 -10.28
N PHE A 60 -6.09 -6.78 -10.63
CA PHE A 60 -4.70 -6.88 -10.22
C PHE A 60 -4.51 -6.65 -8.71
N ALA A 61 -5.21 -5.68 -8.11
CA ALA A 61 -5.15 -5.44 -6.66
C ALA A 61 -5.52 -6.71 -5.86
N LYS A 62 -6.63 -7.35 -6.23
CA LYS A 62 -7.06 -8.62 -5.61
C LYS A 62 -6.01 -9.71 -5.81
N ALA A 63 -5.55 -9.92 -7.03
CA ALA A 63 -4.56 -10.95 -7.37
C ALA A 63 -3.24 -10.78 -6.58
N GLN A 64 -2.77 -9.53 -6.43
CA GLN A 64 -1.57 -9.22 -5.67
C GLN A 64 -1.74 -9.49 -4.18
N VAL A 65 -2.87 -9.10 -3.57
CA VAL A 65 -3.17 -9.41 -2.16
C VAL A 65 -3.21 -10.92 -1.95
N GLU A 66 -3.93 -11.65 -2.79
CA GLU A 66 -3.98 -13.11 -2.72
C GLU A 66 -2.60 -13.76 -2.91
N GLY A 67 -1.79 -13.22 -3.80
CA GLY A 67 -0.43 -13.71 -4.07
C GLY A 67 0.51 -13.50 -2.90
N PHE A 68 0.61 -12.27 -2.38
CA PHE A 68 1.50 -11.96 -1.26
C PHE A 68 1.04 -12.60 0.04
N GLN A 69 -0.26 -12.49 0.33
CA GLN A 69 -0.79 -12.72 1.67
C GLN A 69 -1.53 -14.05 1.81
N GLY A 70 -2.39 -14.43 0.84
CA GLY A 70 -3.26 -15.59 1.00
C GLY A 70 -3.99 -15.56 2.34
N GLY A 71 -3.97 -16.67 3.07
CA GLY A 71 -4.45 -16.79 4.45
C GLY A 71 -3.33 -16.61 5.50
N LEU A 72 -2.19 -16.03 5.15
CA LEU A 72 -0.98 -15.91 5.99
C LEU A 72 -0.35 -17.27 6.33
N GLU A 73 -0.60 -18.29 5.52
CA GLU A 73 0.08 -19.58 5.61
C GLU A 73 1.59 -19.47 5.31
N ASN A 74 2.32 -20.56 5.50
CA ASN A 74 3.75 -20.60 5.25
C ASN A 74 4.11 -20.17 3.81
N GLY A 75 5.14 -19.35 3.68
CA GLY A 75 5.55 -18.73 2.42
C GLY A 75 4.71 -17.52 2.03
N LYS A 76 3.90 -16.98 2.95
CA LYS A 76 3.10 -15.74 2.76
C LYS A 76 3.51 -14.67 3.74
N ILE A 77 3.33 -13.42 3.31
CA ILE A 77 3.63 -12.20 4.08
C ILE A 77 2.45 -11.25 4.03
N ALA A 78 2.26 -10.42 5.04
CA ALA A 78 1.16 -9.47 5.05
C ALA A 78 1.33 -8.44 3.94
N ALA A 79 0.27 -8.18 3.19
CA ALA A 79 0.21 -7.15 2.15
C ALA A 79 -0.19 -5.80 2.74
N CYS A 80 0.38 -4.72 2.19
CA CYS A 80 0.05 -3.34 2.50
C CYS A 80 -0.30 -2.60 1.20
N VAL A 81 -1.59 -2.40 0.95
CA VAL A 81 -2.02 -1.66 -0.25
C VAL A 81 -1.66 -0.19 -0.16
N LYS A 82 -1.15 0.39 -1.26
CA LYS A 82 -0.65 1.77 -1.31
C LYS A 82 -0.90 2.43 -2.66
N HIS A 83 -0.92 3.76 -2.73
CA HIS A 83 -0.86 4.76 -1.65
C HIS A 83 -2.23 5.41 -1.52
N TYR A 84 -2.87 5.24 -0.39
CA TYR A 84 -4.25 5.65 -0.15
C TYR A 84 -4.36 7.15 0.19
N ALA A 85 -4.91 8.01 -0.69
CA ALA A 85 -5.49 7.68 -1.98
C ALA A 85 -5.26 8.79 -3.02
N ALA A 86 -5.53 8.44 -4.27
CA ALA A 86 -5.51 9.33 -5.42
C ALA A 86 -4.12 9.87 -5.82
N TYR A 87 -3.03 9.26 -5.36
CA TYR A 87 -1.67 9.73 -5.60
C TYR A 87 -1.29 9.81 -7.08
N GLY A 88 -1.78 8.88 -7.90
CA GLY A 88 -1.58 8.90 -9.36
C GLY A 88 -2.37 9.99 -10.11
N GLY A 89 -3.21 10.75 -9.41
CA GLY A 89 -3.97 11.86 -9.95
C GLY A 89 -3.31 13.23 -9.77
N ALA A 90 -2.02 13.27 -9.38
CA ALA A 90 -1.29 14.50 -9.10
C ALA A 90 -1.32 15.46 -10.30
N GLU A 91 -1.56 16.74 -10.03
CA GLU A 91 -1.65 17.78 -11.06
C GLU A 91 -0.38 17.86 -11.90
N ALA A 92 -0.56 17.90 -13.21
CA ALA A 92 0.49 17.92 -14.23
C ALA A 92 1.47 16.74 -14.15
N GLY A 93 1.09 15.63 -13.52
CA GLY A 93 1.96 14.48 -13.31
C GLY A 93 3.14 14.75 -12.37
N ARG A 94 3.09 15.82 -11.59
CA ARG A 94 4.17 16.17 -10.66
C ARG A 94 4.02 15.36 -9.37
N ASP A 95 5.05 14.60 -9.06
CA ASP A 95 5.09 13.81 -7.83
C ASP A 95 4.94 14.70 -6.59
N TYR A 96 4.27 14.21 -5.55
CA TYR A 96 3.89 14.93 -4.33
C TYR A 96 2.91 16.10 -4.51
N ASN A 97 2.47 16.39 -5.74
CA ASN A 97 1.63 17.55 -5.97
C ASN A 97 0.18 17.33 -5.50
N THR A 98 -0.54 18.43 -5.41
CA THR A 98 -1.96 18.47 -5.06
C THR A 98 -2.81 17.66 -6.03
N VAL A 99 -3.84 17.03 -5.49
CA VAL A 99 -4.91 16.38 -6.25
C VAL A 99 -6.21 17.10 -5.91
N ASP A 100 -6.88 17.61 -6.92
CA ASP A 100 -8.18 18.24 -6.81
C ASP A 100 -9.16 17.51 -7.73
N MET A 101 -10.21 16.93 -7.17
CA MET A 101 -11.21 16.21 -7.93
C MET A 101 -12.54 16.10 -7.19
N SER A 102 -13.63 15.90 -7.95
CA SER A 102 -14.93 15.64 -7.35
C SER A 102 -14.94 14.30 -6.60
N GLU A 103 -15.77 14.19 -5.55
CA GLU A 103 -15.97 12.92 -4.84
C GLU A 103 -16.45 11.80 -5.79
N ARG A 104 -17.26 12.12 -6.81
CA ARG A 104 -17.67 11.18 -7.82
C ARG A 104 -16.46 10.59 -8.56
N GLN A 105 -15.54 11.45 -9.02
CA GLN A 105 -14.32 11.00 -9.71
C GLN A 105 -13.44 10.16 -8.81
N LEU A 106 -13.25 10.57 -7.56
CA LEU A 106 -12.51 9.80 -6.56
C LEU A 106 -13.08 8.40 -6.39
N ARG A 107 -14.41 8.29 -6.24
CA ARG A 107 -15.10 7.00 -6.01
C ARG A 107 -15.21 6.12 -7.26
N GLU A 108 -15.30 6.71 -8.44
CA GLU A 108 -15.41 5.93 -9.68
C GLU A 108 -14.06 5.41 -10.17
N TYR A 109 -12.98 6.15 -9.96
CA TYR A 109 -11.70 5.84 -10.60
C TYR A 109 -10.59 5.48 -9.61
N TYR A 110 -10.44 6.21 -8.51
CA TYR A 110 -9.26 6.09 -7.66
C TYR A 110 -9.44 5.21 -6.44
N LEU A 111 -10.64 5.09 -5.89
CA LEU A 111 -10.92 4.24 -4.74
C LEU A 111 -11.19 2.77 -5.05
N PRO A 112 -11.69 2.37 -6.24
CA PRO A 112 -12.13 0.98 -6.47
C PRO A 112 -11.05 -0.08 -6.23
N ALA A 113 -9.80 0.17 -6.64
CA ALA A 113 -8.71 -0.80 -6.46
C ALA A 113 -8.35 -1.01 -4.97
N TYR A 114 -8.40 0.06 -4.16
CA TYR A 114 -8.21 -0.07 -2.71
C TYR A 114 -9.36 -0.86 -2.07
N LYS A 115 -10.61 -0.60 -2.51
CA LYS A 115 -11.76 -1.37 -2.04
C LYS A 115 -11.61 -2.85 -2.40
N ALA A 116 -11.17 -3.16 -3.62
CA ALA A 116 -10.91 -4.54 -4.04
C ALA A 116 -9.82 -5.22 -3.19
N ALA A 117 -8.77 -4.48 -2.80
CA ALA A 117 -7.75 -4.98 -1.89
C ALA A 117 -8.30 -5.22 -0.47
N VAL A 118 -9.16 -4.32 0.03
CA VAL A 118 -9.84 -4.49 1.33
C VAL A 118 -10.76 -5.71 1.30
N ASP A 119 -11.54 -5.88 0.23
CA ASP A 119 -12.43 -7.04 0.06
C ASP A 119 -11.64 -8.37 -0.09
N ALA A 120 -10.42 -8.31 -0.59
CA ALA A 120 -9.49 -9.44 -0.62
C ALA A 120 -8.79 -9.70 0.73
N GLY A 121 -9.10 -8.90 1.76
CA GLY A 121 -8.63 -9.12 3.13
C GLY A 121 -7.23 -8.56 3.42
N VAL A 122 -6.77 -7.54 2.66
CA VAL A 122 -5.46 -6.90 2.91
C VAL A 122 -5.30 -6.51 4.37
N LYS A 123 -4.10 -6.72 4.94
CA LYS A 123 -3.85 -6.47 6.37
C LYS A 123 -3.41 -5.06 6.69
N MET A 124 -2.84 -4.35 5.71
CA MET A 124 -2.35 -3.00 5.92
C MET A 124 -2.74 -2.07 4.77
N VAL A 125 -2.88 -0.81 5.08
CA VAL A 125 -3.09 0.29 4.12
C VAL A 125 -2.09 1.39 4.42
N MET A 126 -1.39 1.89 3.38
CA MET A 126 -0.47 3.01 3.51
C MET A 126 -1.09 4.27 2.93
N THR A 127 -1.13 5.35 3.73
CA THR A 127 -1.60 6.66 3.27
C THR A 127 -0.60 7.32 2.33
N SER A 128 -1.10 8.08 1.37
CA SER A 128 -0.28 8.75 0.36
C SER A 128 0.29 10.09 0.81
N PHE A 129 1.22 10.65 0.02
CA PHE A 129 1.86 11.94 0.28
C PHE A 129 0.99 13.14 -0.09
N ASN A 130 0.19 13.02 -1.15
CA ASN A 130 -0.50 14.14 -1.77
C ASN A 130 -1.57 14.77 -0.88
N ILE A 131 -1.84 16.03 -1.17
CA ILE A 131 -3.04 16.71 -0.72
C ILE A 131 -4.21 16.29 -1.63
N LEU A 132 -5.35 15.96 -1.04
CA LEU A 132 -6.61 15.74 -1.74
C LEU A 132 -7.64 16.74 -1.24
N ASP A 133 -8.19 17.55 -2.13
CA ASP A 133 -9.18 18.60 -1.80
C ASP A 133 -8.71 19.49 -0.63
N GLY A 134 -7.46 19.92 -0.64
CA GLY A 134 -6.85 20.78 0.37
C GLY A 134 -6.40 20.07 1.65
N VAL A 135 -6.57 18.76 1.79
CA VAL A 135 -6.20 18.00 3.00
C VAL A 135 -5.18 16.90 2.68
N PRO A 136 -3.99 16.89 3.31
CA PRO A 136 -3.03 15.79 3.16
C PRO A 136 -3.66 14.44 3.49
N ALA A 137 -3.41 13.41 2.67
CA ALA A 137 -4.04 12.11 2.81
C ALA A 137 -3.88 11.51 4.22
N SER A 138 -2.68 11.67 4.83
CA SER A 138 -2.40 11.19 6.18
C SER A 138 -3.17 11.95 7.29
N SER A 139 -3.69 13.14 7.03
CA SER A 139 -4.57 13.88 7.96
C SER A 139 -6.04 13.87 7.54
N ASN A 140 -6.36 13.20 6.43
CA ASN A 140 -7.70 13.23 5.86
C ASN A 140 -8.63 12.26 6.58
N LYS A 141 -9.32 12.77 7.59
CA LYS A 141 -10.28 11.99 8.39
C LYS A 141 -11.41 11.40 7.55
N LYS A 142 -11.87 12.10 6.49
CA LYS A 142 -12.90 11.59 5.58
C LYS A 142 -12.43 10.33 4.86
N LEU A 143 -11.16 10.33 4.39
CA LEU A 143 -10.59 9.17 3.72
C LEU A 143 -10.38 8.01 4.69
N VAL A 144 -9.65 8.23 5.78
CA VAL A 144 -9.17 7.14 6.65
C VAL A 144 -10.28 6.67 7.60
N ASP A 145 -10.84 7.54 8.43
CA ASP A 145 -11.89 7.16 9.38
C ASP A 145 -13.24 6.96 8.68
N GLY A 146 -13.60 7.89 7.77
CA GLY A 146 -14.91 7.87 7.11
C GLY A 146 -15.05 6.73 6.11
N ILE A 147 -14.26 6.73 5.05
CA ILE A 147 -14.38 5.77 3.95
C ILE A 147 -13.74 4.43 4.32
N LEU A 148 -12.45 4.43 4.65
CA LEU A 148 -11.72 3.19 4.87
C LEU A 148 -12.24 2.41 6.09
N ARG A 149 -12.33 3.07 7.26
CA ARG A 149 -12.73 2.41 8.50
C ARG A 149 -14.24 2.15 8.59
N LYS A 150 -15.06 3.21 8.43
CA LYS A 150 -16.50 3.12 8.71
C LYS A 150 -17.30 2.58 7.54
N GLU A 151 -17.06 3.08 6.33
CA GLU A 151 -17.84 2.66 5.16
C GLU A 151 -17.42 1.26 4.69
N TRP A 152 -16.10 0.99 4.62
CA TRP A 152 -15.59 -0.29 4.13
C TRP A 152 -15.32 -1.33 5.22
N GLY A 153 -15.38 -0.93 6.49
CA GLY A 153 -15.17 -1.84 7.63
C GLY A 153 -13.74 -2.33 7.79
N PHE A 154 -12.74 -1.60 7.27
CA PHE A 154 -11.35 -2.01 7.39
C PHE A 154 -10.87 -1.95 8.84
N ASP A 155 -10.47 -3.08 9.41
CA ASP A 155 -9.99 -3.22 10.79
C ASP A 155 -8.47 -3.50 10.92
N GLY A 156 -7.76 -3.52 9.79
CA GLY A 156 -6.31 -3.69 9.74
C GLY A 156 -5.51 -2.43 10.09
N VAL A 157 -4.20 -2.50 9.91
CA VAL A 157 -3.26 -1.43 10.26
C VAL A 157 -3.20 -0.36 9.17
N VAL A 158 -3.29 0.91 9.56
CA VAL A 158 -3.00 2.05 8.70
C VAL A 158 -1.64 2.63 9.06
N ILE A 159 -0.74 2.66 8.09
CA ILE A 159 0.61 3.23 8.21
C ILE A 159 0.75 4.46 7.30
N SER A 160 1.50 5.47 7.72
CA SER A 160 1.85 6.57 6.82
C SER A 160 2.88 6.15 5.77
N ASP A 161 2.99 6.90 4.68
CA ASP A 161 4.18 6.85 3.85
C ASP A 161 5.37 7.53 4.53
N TYR A 162 6.56 7.42 3.92
CA TYR A 162 7.82 7.90 4.46
C TYR A 162 7.77 9.39 4.83
N ASN A 163 7.89 9.69 6.12
CA ASN A 163 7.83 11.05 6.67
C ASN A 163 6.57 11.86 6.31
N ALA A 164 5.47 11.23 5.89
CA ALA A 164 4.27 11.96 5.45
C ALA A 164 3.64 12.83 6.55
N PHE A 165 3.89 12.51 7.84
CA PHE A 165 3.44 13.39 8.93
C PHE A 165 4.29 14.66 9.01
N GLY A 166 5.61 14.56 8.78
CA GLY A 166 6.49 15.71 8.70
C GLY A 166 6.15 16.63 7.53
N GLU A 167 5.70 16.07 6.42
CA GLU A 167 5.32 16.85 5.24
C GLU A 167 4.07 17.72 5.45
N MET A 168 3.22 17.43 6.45
CA MET A 168 2.10 18.30 6.81
C MET A 168 2.56 19.72 7.16
N LEU A 169 3.78 19.87 7.68
CA LEU A 169 4.38 21.17 7.96
C LEU A 169 4.71 21.90 6.66
N THR A 170 5.32 21.19 5.72
CA THR A 170 5.68 21.74 4.39
C THR A 170 4.42 22.11 3.60
N HIS A 171 3.36 21.33 3.72
CA HIS A 171 2.06 21.62 3.14
C HIS A 171 1.32 22.80 3.81
N GLY A 172 1.83 23.32 4.94
CA GLY A 172 1.22 24.42 5.68
C GLY A 172 -0.08 24.04 6.42
N VAL A 173 -0.33 22.74 6.63
CA VAL A 173 -1.54 22.24 7.31
C VAL A 173 -1.30 22.04 8.81
N ALA A 174 -0.07 21.79 9.21
CA ALA A 174 0.35 21.73 10.60
C ALA A 174 1.44 22.77 10.89
N GLU A 175 1.33 23.46 12.02
CA GLU A 175 2.31 24.47 12.46
C GLU A 175 3.56 23.82 13.08
N ASP A 176 3.36 22.66 13.70
CA ASP A 176 4.43 21.90 14.35
C ASP A 176 4.15 20.37 14.34
N GLY A 177 5.13 19.58 14.79
CA GLY A 177 5.00 18.13 14.89
C GLY A 177 3.89 17.67 15.85
N LYS A 178 3.54 18.46 16.87
CA LYS A 178 2.45 18.13 17.81
C LYS A 178 1.10 18.22 17.09
N GLN A 179 0.90 19.27 16.30
CA GLN A 179 -0.32 19.39 15.47
C GLN A 179 -0.38 18.30 14.40
N ALA A 180 0.74 17.97 13.75
CA ALA A 180 0.79 16.88 12.78
C ALA A 180 0.41 15.53 13.42
N ALA A 181 0.97 15.20 14.60
CA ALA A 181 0.60 14.01 15.38
C ALA A 181 -0.90 13.97 15.71
N TYR A 182 -1.44 15.09 16.18
CA TYR A 182 -2.86 15.23 16.51
C TYR A 182 -3.75 14.96 15.27
N LEU A 183 -3.43 15.58 14.15
CA LEU A 183 -4.20 15.42 12.91
C LEU A 183 -4.15 13.99 12.39
N ALA A 184 -2.97 13.37 12.34
CA ALA A 184 -2.78 12.00 11.89
C ALA A 184 -3.51 10.97 12.75
N MET A 185 -3.41 11.06 14.08
CA MET A 185 -4.11 10.16 15.01
C MET A 185 -5.63 10.29 14.88
N ASN A 186 -6.14 11.52 14.79
CA ASN A 186 -7.58 11.75 14.61
C ASN A 186 -8.10 11.36 13.24
N ALA A 187 -7.23 11.29 12.23
CA ALA A 187 -7.59 10.72 10.92
C ALA A 187 -7.67 9.19 10.96
N GLY A 188 -7.01 8.52 11.91
CA GLY A 188 -7.06 7.07 12.08
C GLY A 188 -5.81 6.32 11.62
N ASN A 189 -4.64 7.01 11.52
CA ASN A 189 -3.36 6.34 11.30
C ASN A 189 -2.87 5.67 12.59
N ASP A 190 -2.38 4.45 12.47
CA ASP A 190 -1.90 3.64 13.58
C ASP A 190 -0.39 3.75 13.77
N VAL A 191 0.36 3.80 12.65
CA VAL A 191 1.82 3.76 12.62
C VAL A 191 2.35 4.87 11.72
N GLU A 192 3.42 5.53 12.16
CA GLU A 192 4.19 6.45 11.32
C GLU A 192 5.42 5.76 10.73
N MET A 193 5.80 6.14 9.51
CA MET A 193 7.01 5.64 8.86
C MET A 193 8.09 6.71 8.82
N MET A 194 9.26 6.40 9.38
CA MET A 194 10.50 7.19 9.32
C MET A 194 10.39 8.64 9.81
N SER A 195 9.37 8.96 10.57
CA SER A 195 9.32 10.15 11.40
C SER A 195 9.28 9.75 12.87
N VAL A 196 9.39 10.71 13.75
CA VAL A 196 9.30 10.52 15.20
C VAL A 196 8.21 11.41 15.79
N THR A 197 7.23 11.71 14.96
CA THR A 197 6.17 12.67 15.27
C THR A 197 5.28 12.15 16.41
N TYR A 198 4.85 10.90 16.33
CA TYR A 198 4.10 10.26 17.42
C TYR A 198 4.96 10.10 18.67
N LEU A 199 6.16 9.55 18.52
CA LEU A 199 7.05 9.31 19.66
C LEU A 199 7.34 10.57 20.49
N LYS A 200 7.48 11.73 19.84
CA LYS A 200 7.81 12.99 20.52
C LYS A 200 6.62 13.72 21.11
N ASN A 201 5.39 13.43 20.65
CA ASN A 201 4.26 14.31 20.92
C ASN A 201 3.04 13.61 21.55
N MET A 202 2.92 12.27 21.46
CA MET A 202 1.70 11.59 21.95
C MET A 202 1.47 11.75 23.44
N GLU A 203 2.50 11.63 24.27
CA GLU A 203 2.38 11.82 25.71
C GLU A 203 1.77 13.19 26.05
N LYS A 204 2.33 14.26 25.46
CA LYS A 204 1.81 15.61 25.67
C LYS A 204 0.36 15.79 25.19
N LEU A 205 0.00 15.17 24.06
CA LEU A 205 -1.36 15.25 23.54
C LEU A 205 -2.37 14.51 24.44
N VAL A 206 -1.94 13.44 25.11
CA VAL A 206 -2.76 12.73 26.10
C VAL A 206 -2.91 13.58 27.37
N ASP A 207 -1.83 14.14 27.90
CA ASP A 207 -1.84 14.98 29.09
C ASP A 207 -2.71 16.24 28.89
N GLU A 208 -2.69 16.80 27.68
CA GLU A 208 -3.56 17.92 27.28
C GLU A 208 -5.02 17.50 27.03
N GLY A 209 -5.35 16.20 27.10
CA GLY A 209 -6.68 15.67 26.82
C GLY A 209 -7.12 15.77 25.34
N ARG A 210 -6.20 16.04 24.41
CA ARG A 210 -6.47 16.18 22.98
C ARG A 210 -6.56 14.82 22.26
N ILE A 211 -5.79 13.84 22.73
CA ILE A 211 -5.84 12.44 22.29
C ILE A 211 -6.17 11.59 23.50
N SER A 212 -7.09 10.65 23.36
CA SER A 212 -7.44 9.71 24.40
C SER A 212 -6.57 8.47 24.37
N MET A 213 -6.29 7.86 25.52
CA MET A 213 -5.64 6.54 25.60
C MET A 213 -6.36 5.49 24.76
N ARG A 214 -7.70 5.54 24.69
CA ARG A 214 -8.49 4.64 23.83
C ARG A 214 -8.10 4.69 22.36
N GLN A 215 -7.70 5.85 21.82
CA GLN A 215 -7.23 5.97 20.44
C GLN A 215 -5.87 5.29 20.27
N ILE A 216 -4.96 5.49 21.23
CA ILE A 216 -3.63 4.84 21.22
C ILE A 216 -3.79 3.33 21.38
N ASP A 217 -4.57 2.86 22.34
CA ASP A 217 -4.84 1.43 22.57
C ASP A 217 -5.44 0.79 21.31
N GLY A 218 -6.35 1.49 20.64
CA GLY A 218 -6.93 1.02 19.38
C GLY A 218 -5.89 0.82 18.27
N ALA A 219 -4.94 1.75 18.13
CA ALA A 219 -3.85 1.65 17.15
C ALA A 219 -2.89 0.50 17.51
N VAL A 220 -2.47 0.42 18.78
CA VAL A 220 -1.62 -0.65 19.29
C VAL A 220 -2.27 -2.02 19.11
N MET A 221 -3.55 -2.15 19.44
CA MET A 221 -4.29 -3.42 19.32
C MET A 221 -4.36 -3.92 17.87
N ARG A 222 -4.52 -3.05 16.88
CA ARG A 222 -4.49 -3.45 15.46
C ARG A 222 -3.12 -4.02 15.06
N LEU A 223 -2.05 -3.38 15.50
CA LEU A 223 -0.70 -3.88 15.23
C LEU A 223 -0.41 -5.19 15.96
N LEU A 224 -0.82 -5.33 17.23
CA LEU A 224 -0.65 -6.58 17.99
C LEU A 224 -1.47 -7.72 17.38
N LYS A 225 -2.70 -7.45 16.92
CA LYS A 225 -3.53 -8.41 16.21
C LYS A 225 -2.83 -8.90 14.93
N LEU A 226 -2.25 -8.00 14.13
CA LEU A 226 -1.48 -8.38 12.94
C LEU A 226 -0.28 -9.26 13.31
N LYS A 227 0.47 -8.93 14.35
CA LYS A 227 1.59 -9.76 14.84
C LYS A 227 1.12 -11.14 15.29
N GLN A 228 -0.04 -11.22 15.94
CA GLN A 228 -0.63 -12.49 16.35
C GLN A 228 -1.06 -13.34 15.14
N GLU A 229 -1.73 -12.74 14.15
CA GLU A 229 -2.13 -13.42 12.92
C GLU A 229 -0.93 -13.93 12.11
N LEU A 230 0.21 -13.23 12.20
CA LEU A 230 1.48 -13.66 11.63
C LEU A 230 2.19 -14.72 12.48
N GLY A 231 1.68 -15.10 13.66
CA GLY A 231 2.32 -16.07 14.56
C GLY A 231 3.62 -15.57 15.21
N MET A 232 3.84 -14.24 15.26
CA MET A 232 5.12 -13.67 15.72
C MET A 232 5.30 -13.74 17.24
N PHE A 233 4.24 -13.99 17.99
CA PHE A 233 4.36 -14.20 19.44
C PHE A 233 4.84 -15.60 19.77
N GLU A 234 4.47 -16.57 18.97
CA GLU A 234 4.91 -17.96 19.09
C GLU A 234 6.31 -18.16 18.51
N ASN A 235 6.58 -17.56 17.34
CA ASN A 235 7.88 -17.60 16.70
C ASN A 235 8.19 -16.27 15.98
N PRO A 236 8.98 -15.36 16.59
CA PRO A 236 9.31 -14.07 15.97
C PRO A 236 10.17 -14.20 14.70
N TYR A 237 10.86 -15.31 14.53
CA TYR A 237 11.66 -15.60 13.32
C TYR A 237 10.85 -16.25 12.22
N ARG A 238 9.69 -16.82 12.56
CA ARG A 238 8.74 -17.49 11.66
C ARG A 238 9.46 -18.41 10.66
N GLU A 239 9.57 -17.99 9.38
CA GLU A 239 10.16 -18.79 8.30
C GLU A 239 11.56 -18.33 7.90
N ALA A 240 12.17 -17.41 8.64
CA ALA A 240 13.52 -16.94 8.36
C ALA A 240 14.51 -18.10 8.42
N ASP A 241 15.07 -18.49 7.25
CA ASP A 241 15.96 -19.61 7.09
C ASP A 241 16.92 -19.31 5.92
N ALA A 242 18.19 -19.10 6.24
CA ALA A 242 19.20 -18.71 5.25
C ALA A 242 19.51 -19.83 4.23
N GLU A 243 19.43 -21.10 4.63
CA GLU A 243 19.66 -22.23 3.72
C GLU A 243 18.49 -22.32 2.74
N ARG A 244 17.25 -22.29 3.26
CA ARG A 244 16.04 -22.25 2.43
C ARG A 244 15.99 -21.01 1.52
N ALA A 245 16.38 -19.84 2.01
CA ALA A 245 16.45 -18.63 1.17
C ALA A 245 17.39 -18.84 -0.01
N ALA A 246 18.58 -19.38 0.22
CA ALA A 246 19.55 -19.68 -0.84
C ALA A 246 19.05 -20.72 -1.85
N GLU A 247 18.20 -21.67 -1.43
CA GLU A 247 17.62 -22.68 -2.33
C GLU A 247 16.52 -22.13 -3.23
N ILE A 248 15.69 -21.23 -2.71
CA ILE A 248 14.49 -20.76 -3.42
C ILE A 248 14.72 -19.44 -4.16
N GLU A 249 15.62 -18.58 -3.70
CA GLU A 249 15.93 -17.33 -4.36
C GLU A 249 16.46 -17.59 -5.77
N LEU A 250 15.80 -17.00 -6.77
CA LEU A 250 16.14 -17.18 -8.19
C LEU A 250 16.18 -18.64 -8.66
N CYS A 251 15.48 -19.55 -7.98
CA CYS A 251 15.39 -20.94 -8.44
C CYS A 251 14.77 -21.03 -9.85
N ALA A 252 14.90 -22.19 -10.51
CA ALA A 252 14.44 -22.36 -11.89
C ALA A 252 12.96 -22.02 -12.08
N ALA A 253 12.10 -22.41 -11.14
CA ALA A 253 10.66 -22.10 -11.20
C ALA A 253 10.39 -20.60 -11.09
N HIS A 254 11.08 -19.89 -10.19
CA HIS A 254 10.93 -18.45 -10.02
C HIS A 254 11.43 -17.67 -11.25
N ARG A 255 12.56 -18.10 -11.85
CA ARG A 255 13.05 -17.50 -13.10
C ARG A 255 12.11 -17.76 -14.27
N ASP A 256 11.46 -18.92 -14.34
CA ASP A 256 10.46 -19.21 -15.37
C ASP A 256 9.23 -18.32 -15.24
N THR A 257 8.70 -18.14 -14.03
CA THR A 257 7.60 -17.21 -13.77
C THR A 257 7.96 -15.78 -14.18
N ALA A 258 9.15 -15.30 -13.82
CA ALA A 258 9.64 -13.98 -14.23
C ALA A 258 9.80 -13.86 -15.75
N ARG A 259 10.29 -14.90 -16.42
CA ARG A 259 10.40 -14.96 -17.89
C ARG A 259 9.02 -14.87 -18.56
N ARG A 260 8.05 -15.66 -18.11
CA ARG A 260 6.66 -15.59 -18.63
C ARG A 260 6.03 -14.21 -18.45
N ALA A 261 6.27 -13.58 -17.28
CA ALA A 261 5.80 -12.23 -17.01
C ALA A 261 6.43 -11.20 -17.97
N ALA A 262 7.72 -11.32 -18.26
CA ALA A 262 8.40 -10.45 -19.21
C ALA A 262 7.88 -10.66 -20.64
N GLU A 263 7.72 -11.91 -21.09
CA GLU A 263 7.21 -12.24 -22.42
C GLU A 263 5.79 -11.70 -22.63
N GLN A 264 4.89 -11.89 -21.67
CA GLN A 264 3.51 -11.40 -21.76
C GLN A 264 3.38 -9.88 -21.60
N SER A 265 4.39 -9.22 -21.06
CA SER A 265 4.40 -7.75 -20.93
C SER A 265 4.87 -7.02 -22.20
N ALA A 266 5.34 -7.75 -23.22
CA ALA A 266 5.78 -7.17 -24.47
C ALA A 266 4.58 -6.76 -25.33
N VAL A 267 4.54 -5.49 -25.75
CA VAL A 267 3.48 -4.93 -26.59
C VAL A 267 4.03 -4.58 -27.97
N LEU A 268 3.49 -5.23 -29.02
CA LEU A 268 3.84 -4.92 -30.39
C LEU A 268 3.12 -3.66 -30.85
N LEU A 269 3.80 -2.52 -30.84
CA LEU A 269 3.23 -1.24 -31.25
C LEU A 269 3.21 -1.04 -32.75
N LYS A 270 4.19 -1.59 -33.47
CA LYS A 270 4.30 -1.51 -34.94
C LYS A 270 5.10 -2.70 -35.45
N ASN A 271 4.69 -3.25 -36.62
CA ASN A 271 5.42 -4.28 -37.34
C ASN A 271 5.33 -4.03 -38.83
N ASP A 272 6.43 -3.73 -39.48
CA ASP A 272 6.54 -3.51 -40.92
C ASP A 272 6.86 -4.82 -41.70
N GLY A 273 6.42 -5.96 -41.15
CA GLY A 273 6.61 -7.28 -41.80
C GLY A 273 7.91 -7.98 -41.39
N VAL A 274 8.62 -7.51 -40.35
CA VAL A 274 9.83 -8.16 -39.84
C VAL A 274 9.49 -9.35 -38.95
N LEU A 275 8.40 -9.28 -38.18
CA LEU A 275 7.91 -10.36 -37.32
C LEU A 275 6.73 -11.10 -37.96
N PRO A 276 6.62 -12.44 -37.75
CA PRO A 276 7.60 -13.31 -37.09
C PRO A 276 8.86 -13.52 -37.92
N PHE A 277 9.95 -13.81 -37.24
CA PHE A 277 11.20 -14.20 -37.92
C PHE A 277 11.09 -15.54 -38.62
#